data_24d1123dbc3cb8c6f5dc13c7baf8495e
#
_entry.id   24d1123dbc3cb8c6f5dc13c7baf8495e
#
_cell.length_a   1.000
_cell.length_b   1.000
_cell.length_c   1.000
_cell.angle_alpha   90.00
_cell.angle_beta   90.00
_cell.angle_gamma   90.00
#
_symmetry.space_group_name_H-M   'P 1'
#
loop_
_entity.id
_entity.type
_entity.pdbx_description
1 polymer ?
#
loop_
_entity_poly.entity_id
_entity_poly.type
_entity_poly.pdbx_seq_one_letter_code
_entity_poly.pdbx_strand_id
1 'polypeptide(L)'
;MLLIAGLVGGLLAGETAGAAASDTSTTSVASTARDHARALPPGATPVAPLAPAVAQAQIAANPVVCEGDGVSGKRIELVYVREAGQPDRYATVVPSLRAYASGMDDSFNDSAALTGASRHVRYVTTAGAGCQVAVANLVVPDGTYLSGTIRDRAIQAGHYNADRDYILFSDNPHTCAGTWGDSDDQPGPANAFNNGRHYTEIAVPCWGVNAVAHEVGHMLGAVLPGAPHYQGGGHCSQEWDLMCYGDTQSFDCTQRDFDRLLDCGNDDYFSTNPVPGSWLATHWNVANSAFLIKKDTPDNDDGHAQGGKTYVITGAGGDAIDVVGSSTGGLVNLSKRPQTGSTSQKWILGYNTGLQLVNANSQLCADSAQSGTAPGTQILQYNCNGQNGMRWAFQPLGNGKVAIFNYLTGYAITDGGAYPAPLVQQPYTGAANQQWTLNPVADPGPETGKKYYLSVATNGNSAAVVDGSTSAGAKITHVARQNDNGQKWKLTDAGGGYWKIVNERSGQCLRPVSGSTAEGALLEQTHCGSATNQQWKLLRSADTRYGLVNRASSLAVRQVNNGTASLLEQRPFVGGRSDETVWGLVPA
;
A
#
# COMPACT_ATOMS: atom_id res chain seq x y z
N MET A 1 -32.92 -51.02 -27.47
CA MET A 1 -33.61 -52.17 -26.83
C MET A 1 -34.03 -51.68 -25.47
N LEU A 2 -35.28 -51.42 -25.41
CA LEU A 2 -36.37 -51.71 -24.44
C LEU A 2 -36.16 -51.00 -23.09
N LEU A 3 -36.99 -49.97 -22.76
CA LEU A 3 -38.38 -49.96 -22.25
C LEU A 3 -38.54 -50.63 -20.88
N ILE A 4 -39.13 -49.98 -19.87
CA ILE A 4 -40.55 -49.65 -19.52
C ILE A 4 -40.49 -48.93 -18.15
N ALA A 5 -40.99 -47.78 -17.84
CA ALA A 5 -42.37 -47.27 -17.68
C ALA A 5 -43.16 -47.80 -16.46
N GLY A 6 -43.77 -46.89 -15.72
CA GLY A 6 -44.83 -47.06 -14.72
C GLY A 6 -44.79 -45.96 -13.66
N LEU A 7 -45.51 -44.98 -13.64
CA LEU A 7 -46.90 -44.44 -13.63
C LEU A 7 -47.73 -44.80 -12.39
N VAL A 8 -48.42 -43.73 -11.92
CA VAL A 8 -49.64 -43.61 -11.10
C VAL A 8 -49.40 -43.28 -9.62
N GLY A 9 -49.82 -42.22 -9.08
CA GLY A 9 -50.99 -41.30 -9.07
C GLY A 9 -51.35 -41.09 -7.60
N GLY A 10 -51.71 -40.02 -7.14
CA GLY A 10 -52.68 -39.06 -7.34
C GLY A 10 -53.19 -38.43 -6.04
N LEU A 11 -53.75 -37.27 -6.17
CA LEU A 11 -54.77 -36.52 -5.42
C LEU A 11 -54.40 -35.71 -4.19
N LEU A 12 -54.41 -34.38 -4.41
CA LEU A 12 -55.26 -33.29 -3.90
C LEU A 12 -55.52 -33.17 -2.38
N ALA A 13 -55.08 -32.09 -1.79
CA ALA A 13 -55.92 -31.13 -1.06
C ALA A 13 -55.18 -29.83 -0.88
N GLY A 14 -55.85 -28.74 -1.21
CA GLY A 14 -55.33 -27.39 -1.11
C GLY A 14 -55.41 -26.82 0.31
N GLU A 15 -54.67 -25.75 0.54
CA GLU A 15 -55.20 -24.56 1.24
C GLU A 15 -54.15 -23.46 1.33
N THR A 16 -54.61 -22.29 0.95
CA THR A 16 -54.34 -20.91 1.42
C THR A 16 -52.94 -20.35 1.44
N ALA A 17 -52.84 -19.29 0.65
CA ALA A 17 -51.77 -18.34 0.53
C ALA A 17 -51.43 -17.66 1.88
N GLY A 18 -50.16 -17.79 2.28
CA GLY A 18 -49.48 -16.87 3.17
C GLY A 18 -48.26 -16.33 2.45
N ALA A 19 -48.24 -15.04 2.15
CA ALA A 19 -47.11 -14.39 1.56
C ALA A 19 -45.94 -14.39 2.56
N ALA A 20 -45.01 -15.31 2.37
CA ALA A 20 -43.69 -15.25 3.02
C ALA A 20 -42.76 -14.48 2.08
N ALA A 21 -42.25 -13.37 2.57
CA ALA A 21 -41.17 -12.63 1.96
C ALA A 21 -39.99 -13.57 1.72
N SER A 22 -39.57 -13.67 0.47
CA SER A 22 -38.36 -14.39 0.09
C SER A 22 -37.17 -13.68 0.67
N ASP A 23 -36.63 -14.25 1.73
CA ASP A 23 -35.33 -13.90 2.25
C ASP A 23 -34.29 -14.37 1.22
N THR A 24 -33.82 -13.44 0.39
CA THR A 24 -32.69 -13.70 -0.50
C THR A 24 -31.48 -13.92 0.39
N SER A 25 -31.01 -15.15 0.44
CA SER A 25 -29.82 -15.56 1.14
C SER A 25 -28.62 -14.71 0.64
N THR A 26 -28.21 -13.73 1.44
CA THR A 26 -26.92 -13.10 1.32
C THR A 26 -25.86 -14.18 1.60
N THR A 27 -25.22 -14.67 0.56
CA THR A 27 -24.03 -15.51 0.71
C THR A 27 -22.95 -14.61 1.30
N SER A 28 -22.65 -14.80 2.59
CA SER A 28 -21.52 -14.18 3.22
C SER A 28 -20.25 -14.68 2.53
N VAL A 29 -19.57 -13.82 1.78
CA VAL A 29 -18.18 -14.05 1.39
C VAL A 29 -17.36 -13.80 2.67
N ALA A 30 -17.25 -14.82 3.52
CA ALA A 30 -16.33 -14.79 4.64
C ALA A 30 -14.92 -14.95 4.06
N SER A 31 -14.32 -13.82 3.68
CA SER A 31 -12.89 -13.73 3.43
C SER A 31 -12.19 -13.97 4.77
N THR A 32 -11.62 -15.14 4.95
CA THR A 32 -10.70 -15.35 6.07
C THR A 32 -9.39 -14.71 5.67
N ALA A 33 -9.17 -13.48 6.10
CA ALA A 33 -7.92 -12.73 5.94
C ALA A 33 -6.74 -13.42 6.66
N ARG A 34 -6.45 -14.67 6.28
CA ARG A 34 -5.34 -15.44 6.87
C ARG A 34 -3.96 -15.04 6.34
N ASP A 35 -3.87 -14.30 5.26
CA ASP A 35 -2.63 -14.23 4.51
C ASP A 35 -1.95 -12.85 4.47
N HIS A 36 -2.63 -11.73 4.79
CA HIS A 36 -1.92 -10.45 4.98
C HIS A 36 -1.28 -10.30 6.36
N ALA A 37 -1.81 -10.94 7.37
CA ALA A 37 -1.04 -11.25 8.56
C ALA A 37 -0.28 -12.55 8.28
N ARG A 38 0.87 -12.49 7.63
CA ARG A 38 1.87 -13.55 7.85
C ARG A 38 1.91 -13.76 9.35
N ALA A 39 1.46 -14.92 9.78
CA ALA A 39 1.24 -15.26 11.17
C ALA A 39 2.34 -14.66 12.05
N LEU A 40 1.93 -14.02 13.13
CA LEU A 40 2.87 -13.63 14.19
C LEU A 40 3.74 -14.86 14.48
N PRO A 41 5.06 -14.71 14.57
CA PRO A 41 5.92 -15.84 14.87
C PRO A 41 5.41 -16.52 16.15
N PRO A 42 5.48 -17.87 16.24
CA PRO A 42 5.02 -18.60 17.42
C PRO A 42 5.73 -18.04 18.66
N GLY A 43 4.98 -17.48 19.61
CA GLY A 43 5.50 -16.87 20.82
C GLY A 43 5.16 -15.40 21.03
N ALA A 44 4.42 -14.74 20.14
CA ALA A 44 3.90 -13.39 20.39
C ALA A 44 2.88 -13.46 21.54
N THR A 45 3.23 -12.89 22.69
CA THR A 45 2.35 -12.77 23.85
C THR A 45 1.30 -11.69 23.61
N PRO A 46 0.06 -11.88 24.09
CA PRO A 46 -0.97 -10.85 24.03
C PRO A 46 -0.49 -9.54 24.68
N VAL A 47 -0.84 -8.42 24.07
CA VAL A 47 -0.47 -7.07 24.53
C VAL A 47 -0.93 -6.87 25.97
N ALA A 48 0.01 -6.57 26.87
CA ALA A 48 -0.29 -6.23 28.27
C ALA A 48 -1.14 -4.94 28.33
N PRO A 49 -2.03 -4.80 29.34
CA PRO A 49 -2.86 -3.61 29.47
C PRO A 49 -1.99 -2.35 29.68
N LEU A 50 -2.30 -1.31 28.90
CA LEU A 50 -1.64 -0.01 28.98
C LEU A 50 -1.90 0.68 30.32
N ALA A 51 -0.87 1.31 30.88
CA ALA A 51 -0.93 2.13 32.10
C ALA A 51 -1.85 3.37 31.93
N PRO A 52 -2.43 3.93 33.01
CA PRO A 52 -3.48 4.93 32.95
C PRO A 52 -3.02 6.29 32.42
N ALA A 53 -3.92 6.94 31.77
CA ALA A 53 -4.01 8.26 31.16
C ALA A 53 -2.90 9.28 31.50
N VAL A 54 -2.20 9.70 30.46
CA VAL A 54 -1.53 11.01 30.37
C VAL A 54 -2.57 12.02 29.87
N ALA A 55 -2.60 13.21 30.49
CA ALA A 55 -3.55 14.28 30.25
C ALA A 55 -3.79 14.56 28.77
N GLN A 56 -5.06 14.82 28.42
CA GLN A 56 -5.52 15.22 27.10
C GLN A 56 -4.80 16.49 26.61
N ALA A 57 -3.66 16.30 25.94
CA ALA A 57 -3.17 17.32 25.02
C ALA A 57 -4.15 17.38 23.85
N GLN A 58 -4.47 18.57 23.37
CA GLN A 58 -5.33 18.78 22.22
C GLN A 58 -4.83 17.90 21.07
N ILE A 59 -5.58 16.87 20.73
CA ILE A 59 -5.28 15.94 19.66
C ILE A 59 -5.39 16.75 18.37
N ALA A 60 -4.29 16.88 17.64
CA ALA A 60 -4.32 17.45 16.30
C ALA A 60 -5.31 16.65 15.46
N ALA A 61 -6.22 17.31 14.77
CA ALA A 61 -7.20 16.66 13.93
C ALA A 61 -6.49 15.90 12.81
N ASN A 62 -6.84 14.63 12.61
CA ASN A 62 -6.53 13.91 11.38
C ASN A 62 -7.59 14.34 10.35
N PRO A 63 -7.27 15.23 9.42
CA PRO A 63 -8.27 15.75 8.50
C PRO A 63 -8.63 14.67 7.48
N VAL A 64 -9.93 14.52 7.29
CA VAL A 64 -10.51 13.91 6.10
C VAL A 64 -11.24 15.00 5.34
N VAL A 65 -11.58 14.78 4.07
CA VAL A 65 -12.32 15.78 3.31
C VAL A 65 -13.72 15.97 3.90
N CYS A 66 -14.06 17.22 4.20
CA CYS A 66 -15.41 17.61 4.64
C CYS A 66 -16.37 17.69 3.46
N GLU A 67 -17.56 17.14 3.61
CA GLU A 67 -18.64 17.35 2.67
C GLU A 67 -19.97 17.54 3.40
N GLY A 68 -20.68 18.62 3.03
CA GLY A 68 -22.00 18.93 3.54
C GLY A 68 -22.03 19.13 5.06
N ASP A 69 -23.04 18.55 5.72
CA ASP A 69 -23.24 18.60 7.18
C ASP A 69 -22.46 17.54 7.98
N GLY A 70 -21.72 16.68 7.26
CA GLY A 70 -20.96 15.59 7.87
C GLY A 70 -21.77 14.35 8.27
N VAL A 71 -23.11 14.39 8.12
CA VAL A 71 -23.98 13.29 8.60
C VAL A 71 -25.03 12.84 7.57
N SER A 72 -25.44 13.69 6.63
CA SER A 72 -26.45 13.33 5.62
C SER A 72 -25.85 12.56 4.45
N GLY A 73 -26.65 11.71 3.80
CA GLY A 73 -26.29 10.94 2.61
C GLY A 73 -25.47 9.68 2.93
N LYS A 74 -24.99 9.02 1.89
CA LYS A 74 -24.19 7.78 2.00
C LYS A 74 -22.84 8.06 2.64
N ARG A 75 -22.55 7.42 3.79
CA ARG A 75 -21.31 7.64 4.54
C ARG A 75 -20.85 6.37 5.24
N ILE A 76 -19.54 6.26 5.46
CA ILE A 76 -18.94 5.21 6.26
C ILE A 76 -18.88 5.68 7.72
N GLU A 77 -19.40 4.86 8.63
CA GLU A 77 -19.41 5.10 10.09
C GLU A 77 -18.43 4.15 10.79
N LEU A 78 -17.57 4.71 11.64
CA LEU A 78 -16.65 3.93 12.45
C LEU A 78 -17.30 3.62 13.82
N VAL A 79 -17.18 2.37 14.24
CA VAL A 79 -17.67 1.88 15.53
C VAL A 79 -16.56 1.13 16.24
N TYR A 80 -16.14 1.61 17.40
CA TYR A 80 -15.29 0.82 18.29
C TYR A 80 -16.16 -0.14 19.10
N VAL A 81 -15.80 -1.42 19.11
CA VAL A 81 -16.58 -2.50 19.74
C VAL A 81 -15.74 -3.22 20.78
N ARG A 82 -16.27 -3.34 22.01
CA ARG A 82 -15.66 -4.14 23.07
C ARG A 82 -16.70 -5.01 23.79
N GLU A 83 -16.29 -6.17 24.29
CA GLU A 83 -17.12 -6.93 25.22
C GLU A 83 -17.20 -6.26 26.60
N ALA A 84 -18.29 -6.48 27.31
CA ALA A 84 -18.56 -5.81 28.60
C ALA A 84 -17.49 -6.08 29.67
N GLY A 85 -16.93 -7.28 29.68
CA GLY A 85 -15.84 -7.69 30.58
C GLY A 85 -14.45 -7.15 30.20
N GLN A 86 -14.29 -6.53 29.02
CA GLN A 86 -13.01 -5.98 28.58
C GLN A 86 -12.82 -4.54 29.08
N PRO A 87 -11.55 -4.11 29.30
CA PRO A 87 -11.25 -2.73 29.66
C PRO A 87 -11.76 -1.74 28.62
N ASP A 88 -12.27 -0.59 29.07
CA ASP A 88 -12.64 0.49 28.16
C ASP A 88 -11.39 1.22 27.65
N ARG A 89 -11.07 1.02 26.39
CA ARG A 89 -9.94 1.65 25.71
C ARG A 89 -10.36 2.75 24.73
N TYR A 90 -11.67 3.07 24.66
CA TYR A 90 -12.21 3.98 23.66
C TYR A 90 -11.40 5.28 23.53
N ALA A 91 -11.21 6.01 24.63
CA ALA A 91 -10.47 7.27 24.61
C ALA A 91 -9.01 7.11 24.13
N THR A 92 -8.40 5.95 24.37
CA THR A 92 -7.02 5.65 24.01
C THR A 92 -6.88 5.27 22.54
N VAL A 93 -7.86 4.56 21.97
CA VAL A 93 -7.77 4.00 20.61
C VAL A 93 -8.35 4.92 19.53
N VAL A 94 -9.30 5.78 19.84
CA VAL A 94 -9.95 6.70 18.87
C VAL A 94 -8.96 7.49 18.01
N PRO A 95 -7.84 8.03 18.54
CA PRO A 95 -6.83 8.68 17.70
C PRO A 95 -6.25 7.77 16.62
N SER A 96 -5.96 6.51 16.97
CA SER A 96 -5.47 5.51 16.01
C SER A 96 -6.52 5.18 14.95
N LEU A 97 -7.77 4.98 15.36
CA LEU A 97 -8.87 4.67 14.44
C LEU A 97 -9.09 5.80 13.43
N ARG A 98 -9.00 7.05 13.85
CA ARG A 98 -9.06 8.23 12.97
C ARG A 98 -7.87 8.30 12.03
N ALA A 99 -6.67 7.97 12.51
CA ALA A 99 -5.48 7.90 11.67
C ALA A 99 -5.61 6.82 10.58
N TYR A 100 -6.15 5.66 10.92
CA TYR A 100 -6.41 4.59 9.95
C TYR A 100 -7.46 5.00 8.91
N ALA A 101 -8.53 5.69 9.34
CA ALA A 101 -9.53 6.22 8.42
C ALA A 101 -8.94 7.25 7.45
N SER A 102 -8.08 8.16 7.92
CA SER A 102 -7.39 9.12 7.06
C SER A 102 -6.46 8.41 6.08
N GLY A 103 -5.69 7.37 6.52
CA GLY A 103 -4.81 6.62 5.63
C GLY A 103 -5.55 5.80 4.58
N MET A 104 -6.72 5.29 4.92
CA MET A 104 -7.59 4.68 3.93
C MET A 104 -8.07 5.70 2.90
N ASP A 105 -8.47 6.91 3.31
CA ASP A 105 -8.84 8.00 2.43
C ASP A 105 -7.72 8.32 1.42
N ASP A 106 -6.48 8.38 1.92
CA ASP A 106 -5.30 8.58 1.06
C ASP A 106 -5.13 7.46 0.04
N SER A 107 -5.35 6.20 0.43
CA SER A 107 -5.26 5.06 -0.51
C SER A 107 -6.24 5.19 -1.67
N PHE A 108 -7.47 5.62 -1.39
CA PHE A 108 -8.49 5.87 -2.42
C PHE A 108 -8.15 7.08 -3.29
N ASN A 109 -7.70 8.18 -2.68
CA ASN A 109 -7.38 9.40 -3.41
C ASN A 109 -6.14 9.26 -4.30
N ASP A 110 -5.08 8.64 -3.78
CA ASP A 110 -3.86 8.41 -4.56
C ASP A 110 -4.11 7.45 -5.73
N SER A 111 -4.92 6.41 -5.53
CA SER A 111 -5.31 5.52 -6.63
C SER A 111 -6.14 6.25 -7.69
N ALA A 112 -7.03 7.15 -7.27
CA ALA A 112 -7.80 7.99 -8.19
C ALA A 112 -6.92 8.96 -8.97
N ALA A 113 -5.91 9.55 -8.33
CA ALA A 113 -4.97 10.48 -8.97
C ALA A 113 -4.19 9.83 -10.12
N LEU A 114 -3.92 8.52 -10.04
CA LEU A 114 -3.27 7.77 -11.12
C LEU A 114 -4.10 7.73 -12.40
N THR A 115 -5.42 7.84 -12.29
CA THR A 115 -6.37 7.84 -13.42
C THR A 115 -6.99 9.21 -13.69
N GLY A 116 -6.46 10.27 -13.05
CA GLY A 116 -6.69 11.67 -13.42
C GLY A 116 -7.80 12.39 -12.65
N ALA A 117 -8.24 11.86 -11.49
CA ALA A 117 -9.29 12.47 -10.67
C ALA A 117 -9.01 12.31 -9.18
N SER A 118 -9.92 12.71 -8.29
CA SER A 118 -9.84 12.48 -6.85
C SER A 118 -11.03 11.68 -6.34
N ARG A 119 -10.78 10.82 -5.35
CA ARG A 119 -11.79 10.04 -4.64
C ARG A 119 -11.46 10.02 -3.16
N HIS A 120 -12.31 10.65 -2.35
CA HIS A 120 -12.19 10.64 -0.91
C HIS A 120 -13.31 9.85 -0.26
N VAL A 121 -13.01 9.13 0.79
CA VAL A 121 -14.01 8.36 1.54
C VAL A 121 -14.95 9.32 2.27
N ARG A 122 -16.24 9.13 2.09
CA ARG A 122 -17.26 9.96 2.71
C ARG A 122 -17.59 9.43 4.10
N TYR A 123 -16.92 9.95 5.12
CA TYR A 123 -17.14 9.56 6.50
C TYR A 123 -18.29 10.30 7.17
N VAL A 124 -18.86 9.68 8.23
CA VAL A 124 -19.57 10.42 9.26
C VAL A 124 -18.57 11.26 10.03
N THR A 125 -18.81 12.57 10.12
CA THR A 125 -17.92 13.51 10.82
C THR A 125 -18.66 14.27 11.91
N THR A 126 -17.95 14.72 12.94
CA THR A 126 -18.54 15.51 14.03
C THR A 126 -18.70 16.96 13.58
N ALA A 127 -19.90 17.50 13.73
CA ALA A 127 -20.19 18.89 13.42
C ALA A 127 -19.33 19.85 14.25
N GLY A 128 -18.70 20.84 13.60
CA GLY A 128 -17.93 21.91 14.26
C GLY A 128 -16.53 21.52 14.74
N ALA A 129 -16.07 20.30 14.56
CA ALA A 129 -14.76 19.82 15.03
C ALA A 129 -13.70 19.66 13.92
N GLY A 130 -13.77 20.47 12.88
CA GLY A 130 -12.76 20.48 11.82
C GLY A 130 -12.65 19.16 11.05
N CYS A 131 -13.79 18.55 10.67
CA CYS A 131 -13.85 17.31 9.90
C CYS A 131 -13.25 16.08 10.59
N GLN A 132 -13.38 15.99 11.89
CA GLN A 132 -12.96 14.77 12.56
C GLN A 132 -13.95 13.63 12.29
N VAL A 133 -13.42 12.48 11.90
CA VAL A 133 -14.21 11.25 11.77
C VAL A 133 -14.86 10.91 13.10
N ALA A 134 -16.17 10.74 13.08
CA ALA A 134 -16.92 10.28 14.25
C ALA A 134 -16.65 8.78 14.48
N VAL A 135 -16.44 8.42 15.74
CA VAL A 135 -16.27 7.02 16.15
C VAL A 135 -17.30 6.74 17.23
N ALA A 136 -18.24 5.84 16.97
CA ALA A 136 -19.19 5.39 17.97
C ALA A 136 -18.52 4.41 18.97
N ASN A 137 -19.04 4.30 20.19
CA ASN A 137 -18.57 3.36 21.20
C ASN A 137 -19.67 2.32 21.49
N LEU A 138 -19.42 1.06 21.17
CA LEU A 138 -20.36 -0.03 21.32
C LEU A 138 -19.84 -1.06 22.32
N VAL A 139 -20.62 -1.32 23.37
CA VAL A 139 -20.36 -2.40 24.32
C VAL A 139 -21.29 -3.56 24.01
N VAL A 140 -20.72 -4.74 23.77
CA VAL A 140 -21.47 -5.96 23.47
C VAL A 140 -21.36 -6.96 24.62
N PRO A 141 -22.31 -7.91 24.76
CA PRO A 141 -22.21 -8.97 25.77
C PRO A 141 -20.95 -9.80 25.62
N ASP A 142 -20.41 -10.29 26.74
CA ASP A 142 -19.30 -11.24 26.74
C ASP A 142 -19.67 -12.51 25.94
N GLY A 143 -18.69 -13.07 25.24
CA GLY A 143 -18.87 -14.20 24.31
C GLY A 143 -19.34 -13.83 22.90
N THR A 144 -19.53 -12.54 22.60
CA THR A 144 -19.86 -12.05 21.24
C THR A 144 -18.77 -12.39 20.26
N TYR A 145 -17.51 -12.23 20.63
CA TYR A 145 -16.37 -12.53 19.76
C TYR A 145 -16.27 -14.02 19.40
N LEU A 146 -16.42 -14.90 20.39
CA LEU A 146 -16.38 -16.34 20.16
C LEU A 146 -17.57 -16.86 19.35
N SER A 147 -18.72 -16.20 19.47
CA SER A 147 -19.95 -16.57 18.72
C SER A 147 -19.98 -16.00 17.30
N GLY A 148 -19.07 -15.09 16.94
CA GLY A 148 -19.06 -14.43 15.61
C GLY A 148 -20.28 -13.53 15.35
N THR A 149 -20.96 -13.05 16.40
CA THR A 149 -22.22 -12.29 16.26
C THR A 149 -22.04 -10.78 16.35
N ILE A 150 -20.84 -10.27 16.17
CA ILE A 150 -20.51 -8.84 16.32
C ILE A 150 -21.37 -7.93 15.42
N ARG A 151 -21.56 -8.30 14.16
CA ARG A 151 -22.44 -7.59 13.22
C ARG A 151 -23.88 -7.52 13.76
N ASP A 152 -24.40 -8.65 14.21
CA ASP A 152 -25.79 -8.72 14.70
C ASP A 152 -25.98 -7.88 15.95
N ARG A 153 -24.95 -7.78 16.81
CA ARG A 153 -24.95 -6.89 17.97
C ARG A 153 -24.92 -5.41 17.58
N ALA A 154 -24.14 -5.06 16.54
CA ALA A 154 -24.14 -3.70 16.01
C ALA A 154 -25.52 -3.32 15.45
N ILE A 155 -26.16 -4.22 14.69
CA ILE A 155 -27.53 -4.04 14.18
C ILE A 155 -28.52 -3.84 15.33
N GLN A 156 -28.49 -4.68 16.37
CA GLN A 156 -29.35 -4.57 17.55
C GLN A 156 -29.15 -3.26 18.31
N ALA A 157 -27.96 -2.72 18.31
CA ALA A 157 -27.61 -1.44 18.92
C ALA A 157 -28.02 -0.22 18.09
N GLY A 158 -28.61 -0.42 16.91
CA GLY A 158 -29.10 0.66 16.04
C GLY A 158 -28.13 1.06 14.91
N HIS A 159 -26.97 0.42 14.77
CA HIS A 159 -26.08 0.60 13.61
C HIS A 159 -26.66 -0.15 12.40
N TYR A 160 -27.79 0.39 11.87
CA TYR A 160 -28.56 -0.21 10.77
C TYR A 160 -29.25 0.86 9.92
N ASN A 161 -28.48 1.80 9.38
CA ASN A 161 -29.04 2.86 8.52
C ASN A 161 -28.73 2.54 7.06
N ALA A 162 -29.73 2.67 6.17
CA ALA A 162 -29.57 2.45 4.73
C ALA A 162 -28.58 3.41 4.06
N ASP A 163 -28.23 4.52 4.71
CA ASP A 163 -27.25 5.49 4.22
C ASP A 163 -25.89 5.32 4.92
N ARG A 164 -25.65 4.16 5.54
CA ARG A 164 -24.39 3.87 6.23
C ARG A 164 -23.83 2.51 5.84
N ASP A 165 -22.53 2.49 5.69
CA ASP A 165 -21.69 1.30 5.83
C ASP A 165 -20.86 1.43 7.10
N TYR A 166 -20.50 0.31 7.72
CA TYR A 166 -19.98 0.30 9.09
C TYR A 166 -18.63 -0.41 9.17
N ILE A 167 -17.64 0.26 9.73
CA ILE A 167 -16.37 -0.35 10.12
C ILE A 167 -16.41 -0.63 11.62
N LEU A 168 -16.41 -1.90 11.99
CA LEU A 168 -16.43 -2.37 13.39
C LEU A 168 -14.99 -2.67 13.83
N PHE A 169 -14.36 -1.72 14.51
CA PHE A 169 -13.05 -1.93 15.13
C PHE A 169 -13.23 -2.66 16.46
N SER A 170 -12.91 -3.94 16.50
CA SER A 170 -13.16 -4.76 17.69
C SER A 170 -11.89 -5.07 18.49
N ASP A 171 -12.04 -5.16 19.81
CA ASP A 171 -11.02 -5.69 20.72
C ASP A 171 -10.95 -7.24 20.67
N ASN A 172 -11.48 -7.85 19.64
CA ASN A 172 -11.45 -9.29 19.41
C ASN A 172 -10.02 -9.78 19.17
N PRO A 173 -9.47 -10.67 20.02
CA PRO A 173 -8.10 -11.19 19.81
C PRO A 173 -8.06 -12.46 18.94
N HIS A 174 -9.21 -12.99 18.50
CA HIS A 174 -9.33 -14.32 17.91
C HIS A 174 -9.41 -14.32 16.38
N THR A 175 -9.62 -13.16 15.77
CA THR A 175 -9.73 -12.99 14.31
C THR A 175 -8.88 -11.82 13.85
N CYS A 176 -8.75 -11.65 12.54
CA CYS A 176 -8.05 -10.50 11.95
C CYS A 176 -9.06 -9.49 11.41
N ALA A 177 -9.71 -9.81 10.30
CA ALA A 177 -10.69 -8.96 9.68
C ALA A 177 -11.66 -9.77 8.82
N GLY A 178 -12.75 -9.16 8.38
CA GLY A 178 -13.69 -9.79 7.46
C GLY A 178 -14.86 -8.88 7.14
N THR A 179 -15.36 -9.01 5.91
CA THR A 179 -16.41 -8.16 5.37
C THR A 179 -17.67 -8.95 5.04
N TRP A 180 -18.83 -8.37 5.35
CA TRP A 180 -20.15 -8.81 4.90
C TRP A 180 -20.64 -7.84 3.83
N GLY A 181 -20.53 -8.24 2.58
CA GLY A 181 -20.89 -7.45 1.40
C GLY A 181 -21.84 -8.16 0.46
N ASP A 182 -22.05 -7.57 -0.68
CA ASP A 182 -22.86 -8.07 -1.80
C ASP A 182 -21.97 -8.65 -2.92
N SER A 183 -22.59 -9.05 -4.03
CA SER A 183 -21.91 -9.58 -5.22
C SER A 183 -22.45 -8.98 -6.53
N ASP A 184 -23.05 -7.79 -6.46
CA ASP A 184 -23.65 -7.10 -7.60
C ASP A 184 -22.58 -6.43 -8.48
N ASP A 185 -22.37 -6.95 -9.69
CA ASP A 185 -21.40 -6.43 -10.65
C ASP A 185 -22.00 -5.40 -11.63
N GLN A 186 -23.30 -5.08 -11.49
CA GLN A 186 -23.95 -4.17 -12.42
C GLN A 186 -23.50 -2.73 -12.22
N PRO A 187 -23.17 -2.01 -13.29
CA PRO A 187 -22.74 -0.62 -13.18
C PRO A 187 -23.91 0.31 -12.80
N GLY A 188 -23.57 1.44 -12.20
CA GLY A 188 -24.51 2.54 -11.97
C GLY A 188 -25.01 2.69 -10.54
N PRO A 189 -25.85 3.72 -10.30
CA PRO A 189 -26.22 4.15 -8.95
C PRO A 189 -27.14 3.17 -8.22
N ALA A 190 -27.80 2.23 -8.94
CA ALA A 190 -28.67 1.22 -8.36
C ALA A 190 -27.92 -0.01 -7.85
N ASN A 191 -26.61 -0.08 -8.06
CA ASN A 191 -25.80 -1.19 -7.60
C ASN A 191 -25.97 -1.41 -6.08
N ALA A 192 -25.99 -2.67 -5.66
CA ALA A 192 -26.22 -3.07 -4.27
C ALA A 192 -25.23 -2.44 -3.30
N PHE A 193 -23.97 -2.25 -3.71
CA PHE A 193 -22.94 -1.59 -2.91
C PHE A 193 -23.22 -0.10 -2.61
N ASN A 194 -24.20 0.51 -3.27
CA ASN A 194 -24.70 1.85 -2.93
C ASN A 194 -25.87 1.85 -1.94
N ASN A 195 -26.37 0.69 -1.54
CA ASN A 195 -27.55 0.60 -0.66
C ASN A 195 -27.26 0.86 0.81
N GLY A 196 -25.98 0.73 1.25
CA GLY A 196 -25.58 0.79 2.65
C GLY A 196 -25.92 -0.48 3.45
N ARG A 197 -25.55 -0.48 4.74
CA ARG A 197 -25.72 -1.63 5.64
C ARG A 197 -24.75 -2.77 5.36
N HIS A 198 -23.63 -2.47 4.70
CA HIS A 198 -22.49 -3.38 4.68
C HIS A 198 -21.65 -3.18 5.94
N TYR A 199 -20.97 -4.23 6.33
CA TYR A 199 -20.18 -4.23 7.58
C TYR A 199 -18.84 -4.87 7.31
N THR A 200 -17.80 -4.29 7.93
CA THR A 200 -16.51 -4.95 8.06
C THR A 200 -16.10 -4.97 9.52
N GLU A 201 -15.57 -6.09 10.02
CA GLU A 201 -14.87 -6.17 11.29
C GLU A 201 -13.36 -6.06 11.03
N ILE A 202 -12.71 -5.17 11.78
CA ILE A 202 -11.25 -5.10 11.87
C ILE A 202 -10.90 -5.36 13.33
N ALA A 203 -10.36 -6.54 13.61
CA ALA A 203 -10.04 -6.96 14.96
C ALA A 203 -8.62 -6.51 15.37
N VAL A 204 -8.38 -6.43 16.68
CA VAL A 204 -7.12 -5.92 17.26
C VAL A 204 -5.84 -6.45 16.59
N PRO A 205 -5.70 -7.75 16.25
CA PRO A 205 -4.47 -8.25 15.62
C PRO A 205 -4.14 -7.62 14.25
N CYS A 206 -5.14 -7.00 13.59
CA CYS A 206 -5.03 -6.44 12.24
C CYS A 206 -5.33 -4.94 12.16
N TRP A 207 -5.37 -4.24 13.29
CA TRP A 207 -5.54 -2.79 13.26
C TRP A 207 -4.39 -2.12 12.51
N GLY A 208 -4.70 -1.48 11.39
CA GLY A 208 -3.74 -0.78 10.55
C GLY A 208 -4.38 -0.27 9.27
N VAL A 209 -3.73 0.68 8.61
CA VAL A 209 -4.26 1.35 7.41
C VAL A 209 -4.59 0.34 6.30
N ASN A 210 -3.68 -0.58 6.00
CA ASN A 210 -3.85 -1.50 4.88
C ASN A 210 -5.00 -2.47 5.09
N ALA A 211 -5.13 -3.06 6.29
CA ALA A 211 -6.25 -3.95 6.58
C ALA A 211 -7.60 -3.23 6.49
N VAL A 212 -7.67 -1.98 6.99
CA VAL A 212 -8.89 -1.16 6.89
C VAL A 212 -9.22 -0.85 5.43
N ALA A 213 -8.24 -0.43 4.65
CA ALA A 213 -8.44 -0.08 3.24
C ALA A 213 -8.82 -1.32 2.39
N HIS A 214 -8.21 -2.47 2.66
CA HIS A 214 -8.53 -3.75 2.04
C HIS A 214 -9.98 -4.17 2.31
N GLU A 215 -10.37 -4.22 3.56
CA GLU A 215 -11.73 -4.65 3.94
C GLU A 215 -12.81 -3.66 3.46
N VAL A 216 -12.50 -2.37 3.44
CA VAL A 216 -13.40 -1.37 2.84
C VAL A 216 -13.45 -1.53 1.32
N GLY A 217 -12.37 -1.95 0.68
CA GLY A 217 -12.40 -2.38 -0.71
C GLY A 217 -13.49 -3.42 -0.96
N HIS A 218 -13.53 -4.50 -0.17
CA HIS A 218 -14.59 -5.51 -0.22
C HIS A 218 -15.98 -4.91 0.07
N MET A 219 -16.07 -4.07 1.08
CA MET A 219 -17.33 -3.43 1.48
C MET A 219 -17.91 -2.54 0.38
N LEU A 220 -17.07 -1.98 -0.49
CA LEU A 220 -17.46 -1.17 -1.64
C LEU A 220 -17.51 -1.96 -2.96
N GLY A 221 -17.28 -3.27 -2.93
CA GLY A 221 -17.40 -4.15 -4.10
C GLY A 221 -16.15 -4.27 -4.97
N ALA A 222 -14.97 -4.21 -4.37
CA ALA A 222 -13.73 -4.49 -5.08
C ALA A 222 -13.61 -5.97 -5.48
N VAL A 223 -13.00 -6.21 -6.63
CA VAL A 223 -12.64 -7.53 -7.17
C VAL A 223 -13.81 -8.53 -7.21
N LEU A 224 -14.82 -8.21 -8.01
CA LEU A 224 -15.96 -9.09 -8.20
C LEU A 224 -15.65 -10.25 -9.17
N PRO A 225 -16.40 -11.38 -9.10
CA PRO A 225 -16.25 -12.49 -10.03
C PRO A 225 -16.37 -12.03 -11.49
N GLY A 226 -15.38 -12.40 -12.31
CA GLY A 226 -15.29 -11.98 -13.71
C GLY A 226 -14.33 -10.83 -13.98
N ALA A 227 -13.82 -10.16 -12.96
CA ALA A 227 -12.72 -9.20 -13.12
C ALA A 227 -11.49 -9.90 -13.73
N PRO A 228 -10.68 -9.20 -14.55
CA PRO A 228 -9.57 -9.80 -15.30
C PRO A 228 -8.60 -10.65 -14.47
N HIS A 229 -8.30 -10.19 -13.24
CA HIS A 229 -7.33 -10.85 -12.37
C HIS A 229 -7.99 -11.54 -11.16
N TYR A 230 -9.28 -11.77 -11.18
CA TYR A 230 -10.01 -12.42 -10.08
C TYR A 230 -9.50 -13.83 -9.78
N GLN A 231 -9.15 -14.10 -8.51
CA GLN A 231 -8.68 -15.42 -8.05
C GLN A 231 -9.67 -16.15 -7.12
N GLY A 232 -10.71 -15.49 -6.67
CA GLY A 232 -11.68 -16.04 -5.71
C GLY A 232 -11.72 -15.23 -4.40
N GLY A 233 -12.83 -15.37 -3.67
CA GLY A 233 -13.00 -14.72 -2.37
C GLY A 233 -12.96 -13.18 -2.39
N GLY A 234 -13.14 -12.55 -3.55
CA GLY A 234 -13.00 -11.10 -3.68
C GLY A 234 -11.57 -10.60 -3.83
N HIS A 235 -10.62 -11.48 -4.16
CA HIS A 235 -9.21 -11.15 -4.29
C HIS A 235 -8.71 -11.30 -5.73
N CYS A 236 -7.62 -10.62 -6.03
CA CYS A 236 -6.94 -10.65 -7.32
C CYS A 236 -5.53 -11.26 -7.23
N SER A 237 -4.93 -11.48 -8.40
CA SER A 237 -3.62 -12.15 -8.54
C SER A 237 -2.44 -11.20 -8.73
N GLN A 238 -2.68 -9.91 -8.80
CA GLN A 238 -1.62 -8.91 -9.01
C GLN A 238 -0.93 -8.61 -7.68
N GLU A 239 0.25 -9.16 -7.47
CA GLU A 239 1.04 -8.86 -6.27
C GLU A 239 1.30 -7.34 -6.16
N TRP A 240 1.24 -6.80 -4.94
CA TRP A 240 1.34 -5.38 -4.58
C TRP A 240 0.08 -4.54 -4.77
N ASP A 241 -1.00 -5.09 -5.25
CA ASP A 241 -2.31 -4.49 -5.16
C ASP A 241 -2.91 -4.71 -3.77
N LEU A 242 -3.62 -3.70 -3.26
CA LEU A 242 -4.22 -3.76 -1.94
C LEU A 242 -5.20 -4.95 -1.76
N MET A 243 -5.88 -5.35 -2.84
CA MET A 243 -6.90 -6.42 -2.82
C MET A 243 -6.36 -7.78 -3.27
N CYS A 244 -5.08 -7.89 -3.61
CA CYS A 244 -4.56 -9.10 -4.19
C CYS A 244 -3.73 -9.92 -3.20
N TYR A 245 -3.91 -11.24 -3.26
CA TYR A 245 -3.05 -12.19 -2.58
C TYR A 245 -2.24 -12.95 -3.63
N GLY A 246 -0.96 -12.64 -3.77
CA GLY A 246 -0.14 -13.25 -4.79
C GLY A 246 0.85 -14.28 -4.25
N ASP A 247 0.59 -15.57 -4.52
CA ASP A 247 1.65 -16.57 -4.69
C ASP A 247 2.04 -16.70 -6.18
N THR A 248 1.33 -16.03 -7.05
CA THR A 248 1.60 -16.03 -8.50
C THR A 248 2.32 -14.73 -8.84
N GLN A 249 3.56 -14.84 -9.22
CA GLN A 249 4.54 -13.80 -9.48
C GLN A 249 4.20 -12.89 -10.67
N SER A 250 2.98 -12.37 -10.79
CA SER A 250 2.65 -11.33 -11.77
C SER A 250 2.70 -9.97 -11.08
N PHE A 251 3.83 -9.29 -11.26
CA PHE A 251 4.12 -7.98 -10.65
C PHE A 251 3.64 -6.86 -11.57
N ASP A 252 2.35 -6.74 -11.77
CA ASP A 252 1.77 -5.78 -12.70
C ASP A 252 1.63 -4.37 -12.13
N CYS A 253 1.83 -4.19 -10.81
CA CYS A 253 1.82 -2.88 -10.17
C CYS A 253 3.08 -2.07 -10.46
N THR A 254 3.04 -1.23 -11.48
CA THR A 254 4.16 -0.36 -11.88
C THR A 254 4.35 0.86 -10.98
N GLN A 255 3.36 1.21 -10.18
CA GLN A 255 3.39 2.34 -9.25
C GLN A 255 3.26 1.81 -7.82
N ARG A 256 4.37 1.44 -7.26
CA ARG A 256 4.46 0.62 -6.06
C ARG A 256 4.48 1.46 -4.80
N ASP A 257 3.31 1.64 -4.24
CA ASP A 257 3.16 1.87 -2.82
C ASP A 257 2.60 0.59 -2.17
N PHE A 258 3.26 -0.51 -2.41
CA PHE A 258 3.10 -1.85 -1.82
C PHE A 258 1.88 -2.02 -0.91
N ASP A 259 0.88 -2.77 -1.35
CA ASP A 259 -0.35 -3.08 -0.61
C ASP A 259 -1.15 -1.85 -0.15
N ARG A 260 -0.94 -0.67 -0.72
CA ARG A 260 -1.63 0.56 -0.36
C ARG A 260 -2.55 1.09 -1.45
N LEU A 261 -2.17 0.91 -2.72
CA LEU A 261 -2.95 1.39 -3.85
C LEU A 261 -3.96 0.35 -4.33
N LEU A 262 -5.10 0.85 -4.77
CA LEU A 262 -6.19 0.08 -5.34
C LEU A 262 -5.96 -0.14 -6.83
N ASP A 263 -6.27 -1.34 -7.31
CA ASP A 263 -6.35 -1.69 -8.73
C ASP A 263 -5.11 -1.29 -9.54
N CYS A 264 -4.06 -2.06 -9.39
CA CYS A 264 -2.77 -1.83 -10.02
C CYS A 264 -2.79 -1.62 -11.53
N GLY A 265 -3.66 -2.35 -12.22
CA GLY A 265 -3.87 -2.26 -13.67
C GLY A 265 -4.87 -1.18 -14.05
N ASN A 266 -5.66 -0.70 -13.11
CA ASN A 266 -6.85 0.13 -13.28
C ASN A 266 -7.88 -0.53 -14.21
N ASP A 267 -7.99 -1.88 -14.14
CA ASP A 267 -8.81 -2.69 -15.03
C ASP A 267 -9.70 -3.74 -14.32
N ASP A 268 -9.50 -3.96 -13.01
CA ASP A 268 -10.23 -4.93 -12.22
C ASP A 268 -11.42 -4.35 -11.44
N TYR A 269 -11.21 -3.26 -10.66
CA TYR A 269 -12.24 -2.77 -9.74
C TYR A 269 -12.20 -1.26 -9.43
N PHE A 270 -11.11 -0.54 -9.77
CA PHE A 270 -10.98 0.88 -9.43
C PHE A 270 -10.27 1.70 -10.52
N SER A 271 -11.02 2.53 -11.22
CA SER A 271 -10.45 3.53 -12.14
C SER A 271 -11.40 4.72 -12.26
N THR A 272 -10.89 5.94 -12.20
CA THR A 272 -11.69 7.14 -12.48
C THR A 272 -11.85 7.40 -13.97
N ASN A 273 -11.07 6.69 -14.81
CA ASN A 273 -11.10 6.80 -16.27
C ASN A 273 -10.85 5.41 -16.92
N PRO A 274 -11.79 4.46 -16.77
CA PRO A 274 -11.62 3.11 -17.34
C PRO A 274 -11.48 3.16 -18.85
N VAL A 275 -10.65 2.29 -19.41
CA VAL A 275 -10.44 2.18 -20.86
C VAL A 275 -11.76 1.80 -21.54
N PRO A 276 -12.23 2.54 -22.56
CA PRO A 276 -13.46 2.22 -23.25
C PRO A 276 -13.46 0.79 -23.80
N GLY A 277 -14.50 0.00 -23.47
CA GLY A 277 -14.63 -1.39 -23.87
C GLY A 277 -13.89 -2.39 -22.97
N SER A 278 -13.16 -1.94 -21.93
CA SER A 278 -12.64 -2.84 -20.89
C SER A 278 -13.75 -3.42 -20.01
N TRP A 279 -13.42 -4.43 -19.22
CA TRP A 279 -14.34 -5.03 -18.25
C TRP A 279 -14.88 -3.97 -17.28
N LEU A 280 -14.00 -3.17 -16.69
CA LEU A 280 -14.33 -2.13 -15.71
C LEU A 280 -15.19 -0.99 -16.29
N ALA A 281 -15.15 -0.75 -17.60
CA ALA A 281 -16.03 0.24 -18.25
C ALA A 281 -17.51 -0.19 -18.31
N THR A 282 -17.80 -1.49 -18.11
CA THR A 282 -19.14 -2.08 -18.27
C THR A 282 -19.66 -2.79 -17.02
N HIS A 283 -18.85 -2.90 -15.97
CA HIS A 283 -19.19 -3.53 -14.70
C HIS A 283 -19.09 -2.55 -13.55
N TRP A 284 -19.34 -3.02 -12.33
CA TRP A 284 -19.18 -2.20 -11.14
C TRP A 284 -17.75 -1.70 -10.99
N ASN A 285 -17.64 -0.43 -10.63
CA ASN A 285 -16.37 0.27 -10.45
C ASN A 285 -16.45 1.04 -9.14
N VAL A 286 -15.66 0.64 -8.18
CA VAL A 286 -15.60 1.23 -6.82
C VAL A 286 -15.38 2.74 -6.86
N ALA A 287 -14.63 3.26 -7.85
CA ALA A 287 -14.44 4.70 -8.03
C ALA A 287 -15.76 5.48 -8.27
N ASN A 288 -16.85 4.77 -8.58
CA ASN A 288 -18.19 5.34 -8.77
C ASN A 288 -19.10 5.20 -7.54
N SER A 289 -18.63 4.60 -6.45
CA SER A 289 -19.41 4.41 -5.22
C SER A 289 -20.02 5.72 -4.70
N ALA A 290 -21.25 5.64 -4.19
CA ALA A 290 -21.93 6.75 -3.53
C ALA A 290 -21.31 7.08 -2.15
N PHE A 291 -20.49 6.18 -1.62
CA PHE A 291 -19.73 6.38 -0.38
C PHE A 291 -18.42 7.15 -0.57
N LEU A 292 -18.15 7.60 -1.80
CA LEU A 292 -16.98 8.43 -2.11
C LEU A 292 -17.39 9.87 -2.49
N ILE A 293 -16.59 10.83 -2.06
CA ILE A 293 -16.59 12.20 -2.57
C ILE A 293 -15.80 12.18 -3.87
N LYS A 294 -16.40 12.70 -4.94
CA LYS A 294 -15.86 12.61 -6.31
C LYS A 294 -15.52 13.96 -6.87
N LYS A 295 -14.31 14.11 -7.42
CA LYS A 295 -13.89 15.26 -8.22
C LYS A 295 -13.22 14.76 -9.49
N ASP A 296 -13.44 15.45 -10.61
CA ASP A 296 -12.91 15.08 -11.92
C ASP A 296 -11.49 15.61 -12.18
N THR A 297 -10.85 16.15 -11.17
CA THR A 297 -9.45 16.60 -11.20
C THR A 297 -8.72 16.05 -10.00
N PRO A 298 -7.45 15.67 -10.12
CA PRO A 298 -6.65 15.29 -8.97
C PRO A 298 -6.56 16.45 -7.97
N ASP A 299 -6.66 16.17 -6.69
CA ASP A 299 -6.34 17.15 -5.67
C ASP A 299 -4.81 17.29 -5.60
N ASN A 300 -4.35 18.52 -5.42
CA ASN A 300 -2.97 18.77 -5.08
C ASN A 300 -2.77 18.35 -3.62
N ASP A 301 -2.14 17.21 -3.43
CA ASP A 301 -1.86 16.71 -2.12
C ASP A 301 -0.50 17.18 -1.62
N ASP A 302 -0.53 18.21 -0.77
CA ASP A 302 0.65 18.95 -0.32
C ASP A 302 1.40 18.28 0.86
N GLY A 303 1.15 17.02 1.16
CA GLY A 303 1.73 16.39 2.36
C GLY A 303 2.17 14.95 2.24
N HIS A 304 1.98 14.31 1.10
CA HIS A 304 2.27 12.87 0.99
C HIS A 304 3.75 12.58 0.86
N ALA A 305 4.15 11.54 1.59
CA ALA A 305 5.45 10.91 1.44
C ALA A 305 5.56 10.26 0.05
N GLN A 306 6.45 10.77 -0.79
CA GLN A 306 6.66 10.24 -2.13
C GLN A 306 7.84 9.27 -2.15
N GLY A 307 7.58 8.03 -2.53
CA GLY A 307 8.65 7.05 -2.74
C GLY A 307 9.69 7.53 -3.76
N GLY A 308 10.94 7.21 -3.49
CA GLY A 308 12.08 7.66 -4.29
C GLY A 308 12.57 9.07 -3.99
N LYS A 309 11.89 9.86 -3.16
CA LYS A 309 12.32 11.20 -2.75
C LYS A 309 13.17 11.16 -1.48
N THR A 310 13.95 12.20 -1.29
CA THR A 310 14.78 12.41 -0.09
C THR A 310 14.18 13.50 0.78
N TYR A 311 14.12 13.24 2.08
CA TYR A 311 13.58 14.17 3.08
C TYR A 311 14.51 14.39 4.24
N VAL A 312 14.45 15.58 4.84
CA VAL A 312 14.80 15.81 6.24
C VAL A 312 13.50 15.71 7.03
N ILE A 313 13.41 14.75 7.93
CA ILE A 313 12.20 14.47 8.72
C ILE A 313 12.34 15.16 10.06
N THR A 314 11.48 16.14 10.35
CA THR A 314 11.57 16.94 11.58
C THR A 314 10.39 16.72 12.51
N GLY A 315 10.67 16.63 13.80
CA GLY A 315 9.64 16.57 14.85
C GLY A 315 9.22 17.94 15.36
N ALA A 316 8.41 17.95 16.41
CA ALA A 316 8.07 19.18 17.13
C ALA A 316 9.36 19.88 17.60
N GLY A 317 9.41 21.22 17.39
CA GLY A 317 10.61 22.01 17.69
C GLY A 317 11.62 22.11 16.55
N GLY A 318 11.42 21.41 15.42
CA GLY A 318 12.25 21.52 14.22
C GLY A 318 13.51 20.66 14.21
N ASP A 319 13.76 19.85 15.25
CA ASP A 319 14.84 18.89 15.30
C ASP A 319 14.62 17.75 14.31
N ALA A 320 15.68 17.31 13.62
CA ALA A 320 15.63 16.27 12.61
C ALA A 320 15.89 14.88 13.17
N ILE A 321 15.26 13.86 12.57
CA ILE A 321 15.63 12.46 12.76
C ILE A 321 17.05 12.27 12.24
N ASP A 322 17.93 11.73 13.07
CA ASP A 322 19.35 11.51 12.79
C ASP A 322 19.82 10.16 13.32
N VAL A 323 20.87 9.64 12.73
CA VAL A 323 21.60 8.49 13.29
C VAL A 323 22.52 8.97 14.41
N VAL A 324 22.44 8.35 15.59
CA VAL A 324 23.29 8.70 16.73
C VAL A 324 24.77 8.68 16.33
N GLY A 325 25.46 9.78 16.59
CA GLY A 325 26.88 9.97 16.22
C GLY A 325 27.15 10.05 14.72
N SER A 326 26.11 10.23 13.87
CA SER A 326 26.22 10.17 12.40
C SER A 326 26.92 8.89 11.91
N SER A 327 26.74 7.80 12.64
CA SER A 327 27.36 6.50 12.37
C SER A 327 26.92 5.91 11.03
N THR A 328 27.82 5.20 10.36
CA THR A 328 27.52 4.37 9.18
C THR A 328 27.38 2.89 9.53
N GLY A 329 27.57 2.52 10.80
CA GLY A 329 27.42 1.15 11.29
C GLY A 329 25.96 0.74 11.51
N GLY A 330 25.67 -0.56 11.40
CA GLY A 330 24.37 -1.13 11.77
C GLY A 330 24.16 -1.18 13.29
N LEU A 331 22.89 -1.42 13.70
CA LEU A 331 22.46 -1.50 15.10
C LEU A 331 22.68 -0.21 15.91
N VAL A 332 22.70 0.95 15.25
CA VAL A 332 22.82 2.26 15.87
C VAL A 332 21.45 2.92 15.92
N ASN A 333 21.07 3.40 17.10
CA ASN A 333 19.78 4.04 17.33
C ASN A 333 19.60 5.32 16.50
N LEU A 334 18.36 5.56 16.13
CA LEU A 334 17.92 6.85 15.63
C LEU A 334 17.50 7.73 16.80
N SER A 335 17.78 9.03 16.69
CA SER A 335 17.42 10.04 17.68
C SER A 335 17.05 11.34 16.96
N LYS A 336 16.54 12.28 17.69
CA LYS A 336 16.20 13.62 17.19
C LYS A 336 17.25 14.62 17.67
N ARG A 337 17.77 15.47 16.78
CA ARG A 337 18.68 16.58 17.14
C ARG A 337 18.55 17.77 16.21
N PRO A 338 19.07 18.96 16.62
CA PRO A 338 19.08 20.14 15.76
C PRO A 338 19.58 19.85 14.36
N GLN A 339 18.96 20.48 13.36
CA GLN A 339 19.36 20.32 11.97
C GLN A 339 20.78 20.86 11.75
N THR A 340 21.64 20.03 11.18
CA THR A 340 23.05 20.38 10.85
C THR A 340 23.30 20.39 9.33
N GLY A 341 22.31 19.94 8.53
CA GLY A 341 22.48 19.71 7.09
C GLY A 341 23.26 18.44 6.74
N SER A 342 23.65 17.64 7.76
CA SER A 342 24.37 16.38 7.57
C SER A 342 23.59 15.39 6.71
N THR A 343 24.30 14.56 5.94
CA THR A 343 23.71 13.44 5.19
C THR A 343 23.07 12.40 6.10
N SER A 344 23.51 12.27 7.35
CA SER A 344 22.90 11.38 8.36
C SER A 344 21.50 11.83 8.80
N GLN A 345 21.09 13.07 8.49
CA GLN A 345 19.74 13.60 8.72
C GLN A 345 18.84 13.53 7.49
N LYS A 346 19.34 12.96 6.39
CA LYS A 346 18.60 12.83 5.15
C LYS A 346 18.14 11.39 4.96
N TRP A 347 16.86 11.22 4.64
CA TRP A 347 16.22 9.94 4.52
C TRP A 347 15.60 9.79 3.15
N ILE A 348 15.97 8.75 2.43
CA ILE A 348 15.40 8.39 1.14
C ILE A 348 14.22 7.46 1.43
N LEU A 349 13.07 7.75 0.87
CA LEU A 349 11.96 6.79 0.85
C LEU A 349 12.26 5.76 -0.24
N GLY A 350 13.00 4.72 0.12
CA GLY A 350 13.41 3.68 -0.79
C GLY A 350 12.31 2.64 -1.00
N TYR A 351 12.23 2.08 -2.20
CA TYR A 351 11.36 0.96 -2.51
C TYR A 351 12.07 -0.37 -2.25
N ASN A 352 11.50 -1.19 -1.40
CA ASN A 352 11.86 -2.59 -1.18
C ASN A 352 10.68 -3.26 -0.48
N THR A 353 10.03 -4.25 -0.99
CA THR A 353 8.87 -4.92 -0.36
C THR A 353 7.93 -4.01 0.48
N GLY A 354 7.92 -2.70 0.26
CA GLY A 354 7.27 -1.60 1.00
C GLY A 354 8.15 -0.36 1.05
N LEU A 355 7.61 0.77 1.50
CA LEU A 355 8.41 1.98 1.70
C LEU A 355 9.35 1.80 2.89
N GLN A 356 10.62 2.10 2.67
CA GLN A 356 11.67 2.07 3.67
C GLN A 356 12.30 3.45 3.85
N LEU A 357 12.64 3.79 5.07
CA LEU A 357 13.47 4.95 5.38
C LEU A 357 14.95 4.56 5.28
N VAL A 358 15.58 4.88 4.16
CA VAL A 358 17.01 4.61 3.92
C VAL A 358 17.83 5.85 4.27
N ASN A 359 18.77 5.72 5.18
CA ASN A 359 19.63 6.83 5.55
C ASN A 359 20.62 7.17 4.43
N ALA A 360 20.70 8.43 4.01
CA ALA A 360 21.55 8.85 2.89
C ALA A 360 23.06 8.74 3.17
N ASN A 361 23.47 8.73 4.45
CA ASN A 361 24.88 8.59 4.85
C ASN A 361 25.33 7.13 4.91
N SER A 362 24.56 6.29 5.61
CA SER A 362 24.93 4.89 5.86
C SER A 362 24.41 3.92 4.81
N GLN A 363 23.39 4.31 4.05
CA GLN A 363 22.63 3.41 3.15
C GLN A 363 21.97 2.24 3.90
N LEU A 364 21.70 2.40 5.20
CA LEU A 364 20.98 1.45 6.05
C LEU A 364 19.54 1.92 6.25
N CYS A 365 18.66 0.98 6.55
CA CYS A 365 17.23 1.22 6.75
C CYS A 365 16.89 1.45 8.22
N ALA A 366 15.95 2.36 8.50
CA ALA A 366 15.30 2.42 9.79
C ALA A 366 14.52 1.12 10.06
N ASP A 367 14.74 0.53 11.22
CA ASP A 367 14.17 -0.75 11.64
C ASP A 367 13.65 -0.65 13.08
N SER A 368 12.51 -1.24 13.35
CA SER A 368 12.14 -1.55 14.74
C SER A 368 13.06 -2.65 15.23
N ALA A 369 13.87 -2.36 16.25
CA ALA A 369 14.97 -3.21 16.70
C ALA A 369 14.60 -4.71 16.68
N GLN A 370 15.28 -5.49 15.81
CA GLN A 370 15.05 -6.93 15.60
C GLN A 370 13.59 -7.28 15.21
N SER A 371 12.92 -6.41 14.48
CA SER A 371 11.48 -6.52 14.20
C SER A 371 10.63 -6.67 15.47
N GLY A 372 11.02 -6.01 16.55
CA GLY A 372 10.32 -6.05 17.83
C GLY A 372 8.91 -5.49 17.71
N THR A 373 7.94 -6.14 18.37
CA THR A 373 6.52 -5.80 18.30
C THR A 373 5.98 -5.09 19.56
N ALA A 374 6.80 -4.97 20.60
CA ALA A 374 6.36 -4.33 21.86
C ALA A 374 6.37 -2.80 21.76
N PRO A 375 5.44 -2.09 22.45
CA PRO A 375 5.56 -0.66 22.70
C PRO A 375 6.90 -0.35 23.37
N GLY A 376 7.56 0.75 22.97
CA GLY A 376 8.87 1.12 23.47
C GLY A 376 10.05 0.48 22.74
N THR A 377 9.81 -0.42 21.77
CA THR A 377 10.89 -0.94 20.93
C THR A 377 11.62 0.24 20.25
N GLN A 378 12.93 0.25 20.36
CA GLN A 378 13.79 1.29 19.79
C GLN A 378 13.80 1.23 18.26
N ILE A 379 13.91 2.39 17.63
CA ILE A 379 14.16 2.49 16.20
C ILE A 379 15.68 2.68 16.00
N LEU A 380 16.25 1.81 15.18
CA LEU A 380 17.68 1.83 14.85
C LEU A 380 17.88 1.70 13.34
N GLN A 381 19.10 1.87 12.86
CA GLN A 381 19.44 1.55 11.48
C GLN A 381 20.02 0.14 11.36
N TYR A 382 19.60 -0.59 10.32
CA TYR A 382 20.08 -1.93 10.01
C TYR A 382 20.14 -2.18 8.49
N ASN A 383 20.76 -3.28 8.08
CA ASN A 383 20.83 -3.65 6.66
C ASN A 383 19.42 -3.77 6.07
N CYS A 384 19.17 -3.09 4.95
CA CYS A 384 17.90 -3.16 4.24
C CYS A 384 17.70 -4.58 3.68
N ASN A 385 16.94 -5.41 4.38
CA ASN A 385 16.69 -6.80 4.04
C ASN A 385 15.20 -7.10 3.78
N GLY A 386 14.34 -6.06 3.73
CA GLY A 386 12.94 -6.18 3.41
C GLY A 386 12.04 -6.73 4.52
N GLN A 387 12.55 -6.92 5.74
CA GLN A 387 11.75 -7.36 6.88
C GLN A 387 10.64 -6.35 7.23
N ASN A 388 9.52 -6.84 7.74
CA ASN A 388 8.37 -6.01 8.08
C ASN A 388 8.67 -4.89 9.10
N GLY A 389 9.62 -5.09 10.00
CA GLY A 389 10.09 -4.05 10.94
C GLY A 389 10.72 -2.82 10.28
N MET A 390 11.10 -2.93 9.00
CA MET A 390 11.69 -1.84 8.21
C MET A 390 10.71 -1.15 7.28
N ARG A 391 9.45 -1.59 7.24
CA ARG A 391 8.41 -1.02 6.40
C ARG A 391 7.65 0.05 7.17
N TRP A 392 7.44 1.19 6.53
CA TRP A 392 6.83 2.35 7.16
C TRP A 392 5.71 2.91 6.29
N ALA A 393 4.57 3.16 6.90
CA ALA A 393 3.46 3.88 6.30
C ALA A 393 3.48 5.34 6.81
N PHE A 394 3.23 6.28 5.91
CA PHE A 394 3.23 7.70 6.20
C PHE A 394 1.80 8.21 6.10
N GLN A 395 1.26 8.58 7.25
CA GLN A 395 -0.10 9.04 7.39
C GLN A 395 -0.14 10.56 7.48
N PRO A 396 -0.68 11.27 6.50
CA PRO A 396 -0.93 12.70 6.61
C PRO A 396 -1.81 13.04 7.81
N LEU A 397 -1.45 14.12 8.50
CA LEU A 397 -2.18 14.64 9.65
C LEU A 397 -2.74 16.03 9.37
N GLY A 398 -2.60 16.53 8.13
CA GLY A 398 -2.86 17.91 7.77
C GLY A 398 -1.74 18.88 8.18
N ASN A 399 -1.79 20.11 7.65
CA ASN A 399 -0.80 21.17 7.90
C ASN A 399 0.65 20.73 7.62
N GLY A 400 0.88 19.87 6.62
CA GLY A 400 2.19 19.37 6.23
C GLY A 400 2.82 18.39 7.23
N LYS A 401 2.05 17.83 8.15
CA LYS A 401 2.50 16.85 9.13
C LYS A 401 2.08 15.44 8.75
N VAL A 402 2.89 14.47 9.18
CA VAL A 402 2.62 13.03 9.04
C VAL A 402 2.83 12.31 10.36
N ALA A 403 2.11 11.21 10.58
CA ALA A 403 2.53 10.15 11.48
C ALA A 403 3.23 9.06 10.67
N ILE A 404 4.25 8.43 11.24
CA ILE A 404 5.03 7.38 10.56
C ILE A 404 4.79 6.08 11.32
N PHE A 405 4.05 5.16 10.72
CA PHE A 405 3.64 3.90 11.33
C PHE A 405 4.53 2.75 10.88
N ASN A 406 4.90 1.90 11.81
CA ASN A 406 5.53 0.62 11.47
C ASN A 406 4.49 -0.33 10.89
N TYR A 407 4.77 -0.91 9.72
CA TYR A 407 3.85 -1.81 9.02
C TYR A 407 3.53 -3.08 9.83
N LEU A 408 4.51 -3.60 10.59
CA LEU A 408 4.35 -4.82 11.37
C LEU A 408 3.42 -4.66 12.58
N THR A 409 3.45 -3.47 13.22
CA THR A 409 2.81 -3.27 14.53
C THR A 409 1.67 -2.25 14.50
N GLY A 410 1.58 -1.44 13.45
CA GLY A 410 0.70 -0.27 13.44
C GLY A 410 1.07 0.81 14.47
N TYR A 411 2.24 0.72 15.11
CA TYR A 411 2.71 1.71 16.07
C TYR A 411 3.45 2.85 15.38
N ALA A 412 3.31 4.06 15.94
CA ALA A 412 3.94 5.25 15.39
C ALA A 412 5.38 5.44 15.90
N ILE A 413 6.26 5.94 15.03
CA ILE A 413 7.55 6.48 15.46
C ILE A 413 7.29 7.62 16.44
N THR A 414 7.84 7.49 17.64
CA THR A 414 7.68 8.40 18.76
C THR A 414 9.05 8.94 19.18
N ASP A 415 9.14 10.26 19.35
CA ASP A 415 10.32 10.91 19.90
C ASP A 415 10.54 10.47 21.36
N GLY A 416 11.69 9.90 21.63
CA GLY A 416 12.07 9.39 22.95
C GLY A 416 12.59 10.45 23.91
N GLY A 417 12.76 11.72 23.45
CA GLY A 417 13.26 12.83 24.26
C GLY A 417 14.51 13.49 23.71
N ALA A 418 15.28 14.13 24.59
CA ALA A 418 16.49 14.84 24.19
C ALA A 418 17.59 13.89 23.68
N TYR A 419 18.33 14.34 22.65
CA TYR A 419 19.47 13.61 22.10
C TYR A 419 20.45 13.19 23.19
N PRO A 420 20.97 11.94 23.23
CA PRO A 420 20.81 10.87 22.23
C PRO A 420 19.69 9.86 22.55
N ALA A 421 18.61 10.26 23.26
CA ALA A 421 17.51 9.34 23.52
C ALA A 421 16.98 8.72 22.21
N PRO A 422 16.78 7.40 22.15
CA PRO A 422 16.35 6.76 20.93
C PRO A 422 14.90 7.11 20.56
N LEU A 423 14.61 7.19 19.27
CA LEU A 423 13.24 7.06 18.81
C LEU A 423 12.71 5.67 19.15
N VAL A 424 11.44 5.58 19.48
CA VAL A 424 10.77 4.32 19.82
C VAL A 424 9.48 4.19 19.05
N GLN A 425 8.94 2.97 18.91
CA GLN A 425 7.57 2.79 18.44
C GLN A 425 6.61 2.75 19.63
N GLN A 426 5.46 3.44 19.51
CA GLN A 426 4.40 3.46 20.51
C GLN A 426 3.03 3.45 19.84
N PRO A 427 1.96 3.00 20.52
CA PRO A 427 0.61 3.24 20.06
C PRO A 427 0.43 4.72 19.72
N TYR A 428 -0.23 4.99 18.62
CA TYR A 428 -0.47 6.37 18.19
C TYR A 428 -1.52 7.04 19.09
N THR A 429 -1.18 8.19 19.63
CA THR A 429 -2.07 8.97 20.53
C THR A 429 -2.40 10.35 19.98
N GLY A 430 -1.82 10.71 18.81
CA GLY A 430 -1.93 12.06 18.25
C GLY A 430 -1.06 13.10 18.95
N ALA A 431 -0.22 12.70 19.91
CA ALA A 431 0.66 13.61 20.65
C ALA A 431 1.72 14.24 19.72
N ALA A 432 2.20 15.45 20.04
CA ALA A 432 3.14 16.19 19.23
C ALA A 432 4.46 15.45 18.97
N ASN A 433 4.88 14.56 19.89
CA ASN A 433 6.06 13.73 19.76
C ASN A 433 5.90 12.52 18.80
N GLN A 434 4.73 12.37 18.18
CA GLN A 434 4.43 11.39 17.13
C GLN A 434 4.11 12.05 15.79
N GLN A 435 4.28 13.37 15.69
CA GLN A 435 3.98 14.15 14.49
C GLN A 435 5.26 14.65 13.87
N TRP A 436 5.42 14.37 12.59
CA TRP A 436 6.63 14.66 11.82
C TRP A 436 6.31 15.53 10.63
N THR A 437 7.25 16.32 10.17
CA THR A 437 7.19 17.09 8.93
C THR A 437 8.21 16.54 7.95
N LEU A 438 7.76 16.23 6.74
CA LEU A 438 8.62 15.80 5.65
C LEU A 438 9.10 17.04 4.89
N ASN A 439 10.35 17.39 5.04
CA ASN A 439 10.96 18.51 4.33
C ASN A 439 11.73 17.95 3.11
N PRO A 440 11.21 18.12 1.88
CA PRO A 440 11.85 17.55 0.70
C PRO A 440 13.22 18.20 0.48
N VAL A 441 14.21 17.37 0.17
CA VAL A 441 15.56 17.80 -0.21
C VAL A 441 15.68 17.70 -1.71
N ALA A 442 16.28 18.69 -2.35
CA ALA A 442 16.61 18.63 -3.77
C ALA A 442 17.42 17.36 -4.04
N ASP A 443 16.89 16.51 -4.90
CA ASP A 443 17.49 15.25 -5.27
C ASP A 443 18.02 15.37 -6.69
N PRO A 444 19.31 15.22 -6.93
CA PRO A 444 19.86 15.15 -8.27
C PRO A 444 19.50 13.79 -8.89
N GLY A 445 18.22 13.50 -9.10
CA GLY A 445 17.77 12.32 -9.79
C GLY A 445 18.40 12.18 -11.18
N PRO A 446 18.09 11.10 -11.91
CA PRO A 446 18.61 10.94 -13.25
C PRO A 446 18.20 12.12 -14.13
N GLU A 447 19.16 12.68 -14.87
CA GLU A 447 18.95 13.85 -15.72
C GLU A 447 18.79 13.42 -17.19
N THR A 448 17.81 14.01 -17.88
CA THR A 448 17.60 13.73 -19.29
C THR A 448 18.81 14.15 -20.11
N GLY A 449 19.22 13.28 -21.05
CA GLY A 449 20.38 13.50 -21.91
C GLY A 449 21.72 13.16 -21.28
N LYS A 450 21.80 12.98 -19.96
CA LYS A 450 23.01 12.49 -19.29
C LYS A 450 23.27 11.02 -19.57
N LYS A 451 24.54 10.67 -19.52
CA LYS A 451 25.06 9.31 -19.71
C LYS A 451 25.46 8.71 -18.38
N TYR A 452 25.12 7.45 -18.22
CA TYR A 452 25.42 6.69 -17.01
C TYR A 452 25.97 5.31 -17.37
N TYR A 453 26.80 4.79 -16.50
CA TYR A 453 27.00 3.36 -16.39
C TYR A 453 25.86 2.79 -15.56
N LEU A 454 25.13 1.81 -16.08
CA LEU A 454 24.17 1.02 -15.29
C LEU A 454 24.99 -0.05 -14.56
N SER A 455 25.32 0.23 -13.32
CA SER A 455 26.25 -0.57 -12.53
C SER A 455 25.51 -1.57 -11.66
N VAL A 456 25.91 -2.83 -11.74
CA VAL A 456 25.39 -3.89 -10.85
C VAL A 456 25.73 -3.57 -9.41
N ALA A 457 24.73 -3.57 -8.54
CA ALA A 457 24.91 -3.17 -7.13
C ALA A 457 25.83 -4.10 -6.33
N THR A 458 25.91 -5.37 -6.71
CA THR A 458 26.64 -6.41 -5.96
C THR A 458 28.12 -6.52 -6.31
N ASN A 459 28.51 -6.22 -7.55
CA ASN A 459 29.89 -6.45 -8.02
C ASN A 459 30.49 -5.29 -8.82
N GLY A 460 29.72 -4.22 -9.09
CA GLY A 460 30.21 -3.04 -9.81
C GLY A 460 30.36 -3.22 -11.32
N ASN A 461 30.02 -4.39 -11.89
CA ASN A 461 29.96 -4.59 -13.34
C ASN A 461 28.94 -3.64 -13.97
N SER A 462 29.11 -3.34 -15.25
CA SER A 462 28.21 -2.44 -15.97
C SER A 462 27.48 -3.16 -17.10
N ALA A 463 26.22 -2.79 -17.31
CA ALA A 463 25.45 -3.27 -18.45
C ALA A 463 26.15 -2.88 -19.77
N ALA A 464 26.25 -3.82 -20.68
CA ALA A 464 26.92 -3.66 -21.98
C ALA A 464 26.16 -4.43 -23.07
N VAL A 465 26.29 -3.98 -24.31
CA VAL A 465 25.84 -4.78 -25.46
C VAL A 465 26.85 -5.89 -25.70
N VAL A 466 26.37 -7.13 -25.88
CA VAL A 466 27.23 -8.28 -26.20
C VAL A 466 28.10 -7.97 -27.43
N ASP A 467 29.40 -8.28 -27.30
CA ASP A 467 30.43 -8.06 -28.33
C ASP A 467 30.50 -6.61 -28.85
N GLY A 468 29.97 -5.65 -28.11
CA GLY A 468 29.90 -4.25 -28.52
C GLY A 468 29.11 -4.02 -29.81
N SER A 469 28.20 -4.93 -30.15
CA SER A 469 27.39 -4.89 -31.37
C SER A 469 26.57 -3.59 -31.45
N THR A 470 26.42 -3.07 -32.68
CA THR A 470 25.52 -1.95 -32.98
C THR A 470 24.20 -2.40 -33.61
N SER A 471 24.03 -3.70 -33.84
CA SER A 471 22.85 -4.25 -34.52
C SER A 471 21.63 -4.33 -33.58
N ALA A 472 20.45 -4.08 -34.12
CA ALA A 472 19.20 -4.34 -33.41
C ALA A 472 19.06 -5.84 -33.12
N GLY A 473 18.51 -6.19 -31.95
CA GLY A 473 18.39 -7.57 -31.46
C GLY A 473 19.63 -8.08 -30.72
N ALA A 474 20.74 -7.32 -30.67
CA ALA A 474 21.90 -7.71 -29.87
C ALA A 474 21.54 -7.72 -28.38
N LYS A 475 21.92 -8.80 -27.67
CA LYS A 475 21.63 -9.03 -26.27
C LYS A 475 22.42 -8.10 -25.36
N ILE A 476 21.91 -7.92 -24.14
CA ILE A 476 22.57 -7.12 -23.11
C ILE A 476 23.18 -8.05 -22.08
N THR A 477 24.40 -7.75 -21.70
CA THR A 477 25.19 -8.45 -20.68
C THR A 477 25.66 -7.46 -19.62
N HIS A 478 26.33 -7.95 -18.58
CA HIS A 478 27.11 -7.11 -17.66
C HIS A 478 28.55 -7.60 -17.58
N VAL A 479 29.48 -6.71 -17.68
CA VAL A 479 30.93 -6.97 -17.66
C VAL A 479 31.65 -5.94 -16.81
N ALA A 480 32.90 -6.20 -16.48
CA ALA A 480 33.75 -5.25 -15.78
C ALA A 480 33.69 -3.86 -16.44
N ARG A 481 33.48 -2.83 -15.66
CA ARG A 481 33.34 -1.45 -16.16
C ARG A 481 34.64 -0.97 -16.81
N GLN A 482 34.50 -0.48 -18.00
CA GLN A 482 35.57 0.15 -18.79
C GLN A 482 35.07 1.50 -19.34
N ASN A 483 35.98 2.35 -19.80
CA ASN A 483 35.57 3.59 -20.46
C ASN A 483 35.19 3.32 -21.92
N ASP A 484 34.14 2.56 -22.12
CA ASP A 484 33.62 2.10 -23.42
C ASP A 484 32.19 2.65 -23.63
N ASN A 485 31.95 3.21 -24.82
CA ASN A 485 30.62 3.73 -25.18
C ASN A 485 29.55 2.62 -25.27
N GLY A 486 29.92 1.37 -25.46
CA GLY A 486 29.01 0.22 -25.42
C GLY A 486 28.48 -0.07 -24.01
N GLN A 487 29.13 0.47 -22.97
CA GLN A 487 28.69 0.38 -21.55
C GLN A 487 28.01 1.66 -21.04
N LYS A 488 27.95 2.70 -21.87
CA LYS A 488 27.32 3.97 -21.48
C LYS A 488 25.91 4.04 -22.03
N TRP A 489 25.00 4.47 -21.18
CA TRP A 489 23.58 4.55 -21.47
C TRP A 489 23.07 5.96 -21.20
N LYS A 490 22.47 6.57 -22.22
CA LYS A 490 21.84 7.88 -22.10
C LYS A 490 20.39 7.69 -21.67
N LEU A 491 19.98 8.40 -20.61
CA LEU A 491 18.61 8.47 -20.19
C LEU A 491 17.90 9.60 -20.93
N THR A 492 16.77 9.29 -21.56
CA THR A 492 15.94 10.26 -22.28
C THR A 492 14.53 10.19 -21.72
N ASP A 493 13.98 11.32 -21.31
CA ASP A 493 12.61 11.40 -20.81
C ASP A 493 11.61 10.92 -21.88
N ALA A 494 10.72 10.02 -21.47
CA ALA A 494 9.65 9.47 -22.31
C ALA A 494 8.26 9.98 -21.90
N GLY A 495 8.20 10.91 -20.92
CA GLY A 495 6.96 11.44 -20.35
C GLY A 495 6.36 10.52 -19.28
N GLY A 496 5.52 11.10 -18.39
CA GLY A 496 4.82 10.34 -17.34
C GLY A 496 5.76 9.65 -16.33
N GLY A 497 6.98 10.17 -16.11
CA GLY A 497 7.96 9.58 -15.20
C GLY A 497 8.69 8.35 -15.76
N TYR A 498 8.57 8.09 -17.07
CA TYR A 498 9.26 7.01 -17.75
C TYR A 498 10.48 7.51 -18.53
N TRP A 499 11.44 6.62 -18.73
CA TRP A 499 12.69 6.88 -19.42
C TRP A 499 12.92 5.91 -20.56
N LYS A 500 13.53 6.38 -21.64
CA LYS A 500 14.21 5.52 -22.61
C LYS A 500 15.67 5.40 -22.18
N ILE A 501 16.19 4.19 -22.23
CA ILE A 501 17.58 3.85 -21.90
C ILE A 501 18.29 3.56 -23.23
N VAL A 502 19.11 4.50 -23.69
CA VAL A 502 19.70 4.50 -25.04
C VAL A 502 21.18 4.21 -24.96
N ASN A 503 21.64 3.16 -25.63
CA ASN A 503 23.07 2.85 -25.67
C ASN A 503 23.84 3.92 -26.45
N GLU A 504 24.93 4.40 -25.90
CA GLU A 504 25.71 5.51 -26.48
C GLU A 504 26.44 5.13 -27.80
N ARG A 505 26.88 3.87 -27.94
CA ARG A 505 27.57 3.42 -29.14
C ARG A 505 26.64 3.21 -30.32
N SER A 506 25.48 2.56 -30.06
CA SER A 506 24.57 2.14 -31.14
C SER A 506 23.42 3.13 -31.36
N GLY A 507 23.13 4.00 -30.41
CA GLY A 507 21.95 4.87 -30.45
C GLY A 507 20.64 4.11 -30.29
N GLN A 508 20.66 2.83 -29.88
CA GLN A 508 19.48 1.98 -29.78
C GLN A 508 18.96 1.89 -28.34
N CYS A 509 17.66 1.63 -28.19
CA CYS A 509 16.95 1.56 -26.94
C CYS A 509 16.96 0.16 -26.34
N LEU A 510 17.09 0.07 -25.02
CA LEU A 510 16.93 -1.14 -24.23
C LEU A 510 15.46 -1.59 -24.24
N ARG A 511 15.22 -2.90 -24.47
CA ARG A 511 13.90 -3.54 -24.29
C ARG A 511 14.05 -5.03 -23.96
N PRO A 512 13.00 -5.70 -23.48
CA PRO A 512 12.92 -7.16 -23.50
C PRO A 512 12.92 -7.70 -24.92
N VAL A 513 13.52 -8.87 -25.14
CA VAL A 513 13.59 -9.52 -26.47
C VAL A 513 12.23 -9.58 -27.13
N SER A 514 12.15 -9.10 -28.35
CA SER A 514 10.90 -9.04 -29.14
C SER A 514 9.76 -8.30 -28.45
N GLY A 515 10.04 -7.51 -27.42
CA GLY A 515 9.02 -6.80 -26.61
C GLY A 515 8.23 -7.71 -25.67
N SER A 516 8.79 -8.87 -25.31
CA SER A 516 8.15 -9.85 -24.41
C SER A 516 7.80 -9.23 -23.05
N THR A 517 6.64 -9.62 -22.51
CA THR A 517 6.22 -9.31 -21.13
C THR A 517 6.49 -10.46 -20.18
N ALA A 518 6.98 -11.61 -20.66
CA ALA A 518 7.21 -12.79 -19.84
C ALA A 518 8.39 -12.61 -18.87
N GLU A 519 8.26 -13.13 -17.67
CA GLU A 519 9.35 -13.27 -16.72
C GLU A 519 10.49 -14.13 -17.31
N GLY A 520 11.74 -13.78 -17.02
CA GLY A 520 12.91 -14.44 -17.56
C GLY A 520 13.24 -14.08 -19.02
N ALA A 521 12.45 -13.21 -19.66
CA ALA A 521 12.81 -12.75 -21.00
C ALA A 521 14.12 -11.94 -20.96
N LEU A 522 15.06 -12.31 -21.83
CA LEU A 522 16.34 -11.63 -21.97
C LEU A 522 16.14 -10.20 -22.49
N LEU A 523 17.13 -9.35 -22.27
CA LEU A 523 17.13 -7.98 -22.80
C LEU A 523 17.95 -7.86 -24.09
N GLU A 524 17.52 -6.94 -24.93
CA GLU A 524 18.18 -6.60 -26.19
C GLU A 524 18.15 -5.10 -26.45
N GLN A 525 18.96 -4.63 -27.39
CA GLN A 525 18.82 -3.30 -27.96
C GLN A 525 18.00 -3.32 -29.25
N THR A 526 17.25 -2.25 -29.50
CA THR A 526 16.42 -2.09 -30.70
C THR A 526 16.33 -0.63 -31.14
N HIS A 527 15.86 -0.38 -32.37
CA HIS A 527 15.59 0.99 -32.82
C HIS A 527 14.60 1.67 -31.85
N CYS A 528 14.94 2.89 -31.42
CA CYS A 528 14.11 3.62 -30.50
C CYS A 528 12.78 4.03 -31.15
N GLY A 529 11.66 3.71 -30.48
CA GLY A 529 10.30 4.05 -30.88
C GLY A 529 9.48 4.56 -29.69
N SER A 530 8.15 4.63 -29.85
CA SER A 530 7.21 5.04 -28.81
C SER A 530 6.65 3.87 -28.01
N ALA A 531 7.00 2.62 -28.33
CA ALA A 531 6.45 1.43 -27.69
C ALA A 531 6.75 1.40 -26.18
N THR A 532 5.78 0.98 -25.38
CA THR A 532 5.87 0.91 -23.91
C THR A 532 6.96 -0.06 -23.43
N ASN A 533 7.26 -1.12 -24.19
CA ASN A 533 8.34 -2.05 -23.89
C ASN A 533 9.77 -1.46 -24.01
N GLN A 534 9.91 -0.22 -24.49
CA GLN A 534 11.17 0.54 -24.53
C GLN A 534 11.21 1.65 -23.46
N GLN A 535 10.19 1.70 -22.61
CA GLN A 535 10.04 2.72 -21.58
C GLN A 535 10.22 2.09 -20.19
N TRP A 536 10.97 2.76 -19.34
CA TRP A 536 11.41 2.23 -18.06
C TRP A 536 11.11 3.22 -16.93
N LYS A 537 10.52 2.74 -15.86
CA LYS A 537 10.43 3.48 -14.61
C LYS A 537 11.70 3.26 -13.81
N LEU A 538 12.27 4.31 -13.26
CA LEU A 538 13.42 4.23 -12.36
C LEU A 538 12.91 4.30 -10.93
N LEU A 539 12.80 3.16 -10.27
CA LEU A 539 12.38 3.07 -8.87
C LEU A 539 13.59 3.20 -7.96
N ARG A 540 13.71 4.31 -7.27
CA ARG A 540 14.84 4.56 -6.39
C ARG A 540 14.79 3.65 -5.17
N SER A 541 15.79 2.80 -5.01
CA SER A 541 15.94 1.88 -3.89
C SER A 541 16.83 2.48 -2.77
N ALA A 542 17.83 3.25 -3.15
CA ALA A 542 18.76 3.93 -2.25
C ALA A 542 19.37 5.15 -2.96
N ASP A 543 20.41 5.78 -2.40
CA ASP A 543 21.15 6.85 -3.08
C ASP A 543 21.59 6.38 -4.46
N THR A 544 21.64 6.98 -5.50
CA THR A 544 22.02 6.57 -6.87
C THR A 544 21.66 5.15 -7.31
N ARG A 545 20.81 4.42 -6.58
CA ARG A 545 20.41 3.04 -6.86
C ARG A 545 18.94 2.93 -7.23
N TYR A 546 18.67 2.22 -8.32
CA TYR A 546 17.35 2.15 -8.94
C TYR A 546 17.00 0.75 -9.41
N GLY A 547 15.74 0.35 -9.26
CA GLY A 547 15.14 -0.69 -10.08
C GLY A 547 14.79 -0.09 -11.44
N LEU A 548 15.17 -0.78 -12.52
CA LEU A 548 14.83 -0.38 -13.89
C LEU A 548 13.64 -1.20 -14.34
N VAL A 549 12.42 -0.69 -14.15
CA VAL A 549 11.16 -1.43 -14.35
C VAL A 549 10.56 -1.09 -15.71
N ASN A 550 10.31 -2.12 -16.52
CA ASN A 550 9.74 -1.96 -17.85
C ASN A 550 8.26 -1.57 -17.79
N ARG A 551 7.83 -0.60 -18.61
CA ARG A 551 6.45 -0.11 -18.62
C ARG A 551 5.43 -1.15 -19.12
N ALA A 552 5.82 -2.03 -20.04
CA ALA A 552 4.92 -3.00 -20.65
C ALA A 552 4.75 -4.28 -19.80
N SER A 553 5.84 -4.73 -19.14
CA SER A 553 5.86 -5.99 -18.40
C SER A 553 5.79 -5.80 -16.89
N SER A 554 6.02 -4.58 -16.40
CA SER A 554 6.21 -4.28 -14.98
C SER A 554 7.38 -5.00 -14.30
N LEU A 555 8.20 -5.69 -15.06
CA LEU A 555 9.37 -6.44 -14.58
C LEU A 555 10.63 -5.59 -14.61
N ALA A 556 11.53 -5.83 -13.66
CA ALA A 556 12.80 -5.12 -13.52
C ALA A 556 13.94 -5.83 -14.25
N VAL A 557 14.93 -5.04 -14.70
CA VAL A 557 16.19 -5.56 -15.21
C VAL A 557 16.93 -6.31 -14.11
N ARG A 558 17.27 -7.57 -14.36
CA ARG A 558 18.03 -8.43 -13.46
C ARG A 558 19.29 -8.96 -14.13
N GLN A 559 20.36 -9.08 -13.37
CA GLN A 559 21.54 -9.84 -13.79
C GLN A 559 21.32 -11.35 -13.59
N VAL A 560 21.73 -12.16 -14.55
CA VAL A 560 21.73 -13.63 -14.41
C VAL A 560 23.16 -14.10 -14.15
N ASN A 561 23.40 -14.68 -13.00
CA ASN A 561 24.68 -15.28 -12.64
C ASN A 561 24.62 -16.81 -12.86
N ASN A 562 24.64 -17.27 -14.11
CA ASN A 562 24.65 -18.70 -14.44
C ASN A 562 26.03 -19.24 -14.89
N GLY A 563 27.08 -18.61 -14.43
CA GLY A 563 28.47 -19.11 -14.51
C GLY A 563 29.24 -18.81 -15.77
N THR A 564 28.64 -18.63 -16.94
CA THR A 564 29.35 -18.39 -18.20
C THR A 564 28.74 -17.35 -19.12
N ALA A 565 27.51 -16.93 -18.92
CA ALA A 565 26.88 -15.90 -19.71
C ALA A 565 26.15 -14.93 -18.74
N SER A 566 26.74 -13.78 -18.57
CA SER A 566 26.21 -12.72 -17.69
C SER A 566 25.15 -11.88 -18.41
N LEU A 567 24.15 -12.52 -19.03
CA LEU A 567 23.08 -11.83 -19.74
C LEU A 567 22.12 -11.16 -18.77
N LEU A 568 21.44 -10.11 -19.22
CA LEU A 568 20.38 -9.47 -18.47
C LEU A 568 19.03 -10.03 -18.91
N GLU A 569 18.16 -10.23 -17.93
CA GLU A 569 16.76 -10.64 -18.10
C GLU A 569 15.83 -9.70 -17.35
N GLN A 570 14.54 -9.86 -17.54
CA GLN A 570 13.55 -9.19 -16.71
C GLN A 570 12.96 -10.15 -15.67
N ARG A 571 12.82 -9.65 -14.44
CA ARG A 571 12.26 -10.36 -13.28
C ARG A 571 11.48 -9.40 -12.39
N PRO A 572 10.64 -9.92 -11.51
CA PRO A 572 10.04 -9.09 -10.47
C PRO A 572 11.08 -8.26 -9.70
N PHE A 573 10.72 -7.01 -9.40
CA PHE A 573 11.57 -6.12 -8.61
C PHE A 573 11.42 -6.42 -7.12
N VAL A 574 12.51 -6.77 -6.45
CA VAL A 574 12.54 -7.03 -5.01
C VAL A 574 13.10 -5.84 -4.20
N GLY A 575 14.09 -5.13 -4.75
CA GLY A 575 14.51 -3.80 -4.26
C GLY A 575 15.51 -3.77 -3.10
N GLY A 576 16.04 -4.87 -2.62
CA GLY A 576 17.04 -4.89 -1.56
C GLY A 576 18.43 -4.41 -1.99
N ARG A 577 19.27 -3.93 -1.06
CA ARG A 577 20.63 -3.43 -1.34
C ARG A 577 21.55 -4.45 -2.03
N SER A 578 21.32 -5.73 -1.81
CA SER A 578 22.04 -6.85 -2.43
C SER A 578 21.25 -7.51 -3.56
N ASP A 579 20.14 -6.89 -3.98
CA ASP A 579 19.27 -7.44 -4.99
C ASP A 579 19.89 -7.32 -6.38
N GLU A 580 19.80 -8.39 -7.14
CA GLU A 580 20.23 -8.48 -8.53
C GLU A 580 19.38 -7.60 -9.48
N THR A 581 18.24 -7.06 -9.02
CA THR A 581 17.38 -6.13 -9.77
C THR A 581 17.71 -4.66 -9.51
N VAL A 582 18.67 -4.36 -8.62
CA VAL A 582 19.07 -2.99 -8.27
C VAL A 582 20.34 -2.56 -9.01
N TRP A 583 20.28 -1.42 -9.65
CA TRP A 583 21.30 -0.84 -10.51
C TRP A 583 21.76 0.53 -10.01
N GLY A 584 23.06 0.72 -9.92
CA GLY A 584 23.64 2.04 -9.70
C GLY A 584 23.66 2.87 -10.99
N LEU A 585 23.19 4.11 -10.92
CA LEU A 585 23.39 5.10 -11.99
C LEU A 585 24.67 5.88 -11.70
N VAL A 586 25.79 5.44 -12.29
CA VAL A 586 27.10 6.10 -12.12
C VAL A 586 27.33 7.03 -13.31
N PRO A 587 27.48 8.36 -13.10
CA PRO A 587 27.78 9.28 -14.20
C PRO A 587 28.98 8.81 -15.03
N ALA A 588 28.84 8.88 -16.39
CA ALA A 588 29.83 8.37 -17.34
C ALA A 588 30.68 9.46 -17.98
#